data_af78063ab2ceba365d83bec31895363f
#
_entry.id   af78063ab2ceba365d83bec31895363f
#
_cell.length_a   1.000
_cell.length_b   1.000
_cell.length_c   1.000
_cell.angle_alpha   90.00
_cell.angle_beta   90.00
_cell.angle_gamma   90.00
#
_symmetry.space_group_name_H-M   'P 1'
#
loop_
_entity.id
_entity.type
_entity.pdbx_description
1 polymer ?
#
loop_
_entity_poly.entity_id
_entity_poly.type
_entity_poly.pdbx_seq_one_letter_code
_entity_poly.pdbx_strand_id
1 'polypeptide(L)'
;MRNKRKSISLLGWIIGALLLIYLGVFCYLNLCKYAQHVDSDIAAEALLAREIWVEKDITPNDWISSTERRIIGMPTVAAVFYGITGSMQTAAGITCVLLGAILLGTFYFFLRKLSLSRPASITALLVLCALPINGFRNEGQMVPFVTLLLFLFAEYYVFHGIFLLFNILFYLKLKENRQMNRKTFLEWLVLFVAAVLLNCGGQRCLQVIIL
;
A
#
# COMPACT_ATOMS: atom_id res chain seq x y z
N MET A 1 10.25 19.67 -37.83
CA MET A 1 9.59 18.64 -37.02
C MET A 1 8.57 19.31 -36.07
N ARG A 2 7.29 19.18 -36.36
CA ARG A 2 6.21 19.86 -35.61
C ARG A 2 5.94 19.09 -34.32
N ASN A 3 6.34 19.67 -33.19
CA ASN A 3 6.12 19.11 -31.86
C ASN A 3 4.61 19.06 -31.60
N LYS A 4 3.95 17.93 -31.90
CA LYS A 4 2.56 17.68 -31.54
C LYS A 4 2.51 17.56 -30.00
N ARG A 5 2.32 18.68 -29.30
CA ARG A 5 1.82 18.65 -27.92
C ARG A 5 0.51 17.87 -27.97
N LYS A 6 0.52 16.63 -27.52
CA LYS A 6 -0.71 15.85 -27.36
C LYS A 6 -1.55 16.56 -26.31
N SER A 7 -2.58 17.29 -26.76
CA SER A 7 -3.57 17.85 -25.84
C SER A 7 -4.18 16.68 -25.08
N ILE A 8 -4.18 16.77 -23.77
CA ILE A 8 -4.89 15.80 -22.93
C ILE A 8 -6.35 15.95 -23.28
N SER A 9 -7.03 14.84 -23.61
CA SER A 9 -8.45 14.85 -23.94
C SER A 9 -9.25 15.33 -22.72
N LEU A 10 -10.41 15.96 -22.94
CA LEU A 10 -11.33 16.36 -21.85
C LEU A 10 -11.61 15.18 -20.89
N LEU A 11 -11.79 13.99 -21.45
CA LEU A 11 -11.95 12.77 -20.67
C LEU A 11 -10.77 12.49 -19.74
N GLY A 12 -9.54 12.70 -20.20
CA GLY A 12 -8.34 12.54 -19.37
C GLY A 12 -8.29 13.51 -18.18
N TRP A 13 -8.78 14.73 -18.38
CA TRP A 13 -8.91 15.71 -17.29
C TRP A 13 -9.99 15.31 -16.28
N ILE A 14 -11.14 14.82 -16.75
CA ILE A 14 -12.23 14.34 -15.87
C ILE A 14 -11.75 13.17 -15.02
N ILE A 15 -11.11 12.17 -15.63
CA ILE A 15 -10.59 10.99 -14.92
C ILE A 15 -9.52 11.41 -13.89
N GLY A 16 -8.63 12.32 -14.24
CA GLY A 16 -7.62 12.86 -13.32
C GLY A 16 -8.26 13.59 -12.13
N ALA A 17 -9.27 14.42 -12.38
CA ALA A 17 -10.01 15.13 -11.34
C ALA A 17 -10.73 14.16 -10.40
N LEU A 18 -11.38 13.13 -10.94
CA LEU A 18 -12.05 12.09 -10.13
C LEU A 18 -11.04 11.34 -9.24
N LEU A 19 -9.87 10.99 -9.75
CA LEU A 19 -8.81 10.37 -8.96
C LEU A 19 -8.33 11.29 -7.84
N LEU A 20 -8.15 12.58 -8.11
CA LEU A 20 -7.74 13.55 -7.10
C LEU A 20 -8.80 13.74 -6.01
N ILE A 21 -10.08 13.80 -6.37
CA ILE A 21 -11.19 13.86 -5.42
C ILE A 21 -11.16 12.61 -4.53
N TYR A 22 -11.02 11.42 -5.16
CA TYR A 22 -10.93 10.18 -4.44
C TYR A 22 -9.78 10.18 -3.42
N LEU A 23 -8.57 10.57 -3.85
CA LEU A 23 -7.40 10.64 -2.97
C LEU A 23 -7.59 11.65 -1.85
N GLY A 24 -8.25 12.77 -2.13
CA GLY A 24 -8.61 13.76 -1.11
C GLY A 24 -9.56 13.20 -0.05
N VAL A 25 -10.60 12.48 -0.48
CA VAL A 25 -11.52 11.77 0.44
C VAL A 25 -10.78 10.70 1.25
N PHE A 26 -9.94 9.91 0.59
CA PHE A 26 -9.11 8.90 1.26
C PHE A 26 -8.22 9.51 2.35
N CYS A 27 -7.50 10.59 2.05
CA CYS A 27 -6.69 11.30 3.02
C CYS A 27 -7.54 11.85 4.17
N TYR A 28 -8.66 12.50 3.87
CA TYR A 28 -9.55 13.04 4.88
C TYR A 28 -10.06 11.97 5.84
N LEU A 29 -10.52 10.85 5.32
CA LEU A 29 -11.07 9.76 6.13
C LEU A 29 -9.99 9.15 7.03
N ASN A 30 -8.79 8.90 6.52
CA ASN A 30 -7.71 8.33 7.31
C ASN A 30 -7.12 9.31 8.32
N LEU A 31 -7.00 10.59 8.00
CA LEU A 31 -6.39 11.57 8.91
C LEU A 31 -7.38 12.17 9.91
N CYS A 32 -8.66 12.33 9.52
CA CYS A 32 -9.65 13.04 10.33
C CYS A 32 -10.75 12.14 10.89
N LYS A 33 -11.00 10.97 10.30
CA LYS A 33 -12.13 10.09 10.66
C LYS A 33 -11.71 8.66 10.95
N TYR A 34 -10.43 8.37 11.07
CA TYR A 34 -9.88 7.03 11.29
C TYR A 34 -10.59 6.29 12.43
N ALA A 35 -10.74 6.93 13.58
CA ALA A 35 -11.37 6.34 14.77
C ALA A 35 -12.81 5.81 14.56
N GLN A 36 -13.53 6.31 13.53
CA GLN A 36 -14.90 5.88 13.24
C GLN A 36 -14.97 4.56 12.46
N HIS A 37 -13.82 4.09 11.96
CA HIS A 37 -13.70 2.92 11.10
C HIS A 37 -12.83 1.80 11.71
N VAL A 38 -12.40 2.00 12.96
CA VAL A 38 -11.55 1.05 13.67
C VAL A 38 -12.40 -0.14 14.13
N ASP A 39 -12.07 -1.33 13.65
CA ASP A 39 -12.55 -2.59 14.19
C ASP A 39 -11.55 -3.20 15.18
N SER A 40 -11.83 -4.40 15.68
CA SER A 40 -10.97 -5.09 16.65
C SER A 40 -9.57 -5.38 16.12
N ASP A 41 -9.48 -5.72 14.84
CA ASP A 41 -8.22 -6.11 14.22
C ASP A 41 -7.33 -4.87 14.00
N ILE A 42 -7.94 -3.80 13.50
CA ILE A 42 -7.31 -2.49 13.32
C ILE A 42 -6.83 -1.92 14.66
N ALA A 43 -7.66 -2.06 15.71
CA ALA A 43 -7.30 -1.63 17.06
C ALA A 43 -6.09 -2.41 17.60
N ALA A 44 -6.04 -3.72 17.37
CA ALA A 44 -4.91 -4.55 17.76
C ALA A 44 -3.61 -4.13 17.09
N GLU A 45 -3.64 -3.83 15.77
CA GLU A 45 -2.46 -3.35 15.03
C GLU A 45 -1.99 -1.97 15.55
N ALA A 46 -2.91 -1.07 15.91
CA ALA A 46 -2.58 0.23 16.46
C ALA A 46 -1.99 0.12 17.88
N LEU A 47 -2.50 -0.80 18.70
CA LEU A 47 -1.93 -1.11 20.01
C LEU A 47 -0.53 -1.70 19.89
N LEU A 48 -0.33 -2.65 18.98
CA LEU A 48 0.99 -3.22 18.71
C LEU A 48 1.99 -2.13 18.29
N ALA A 49 1.57 -1.17 17.46
CA ALA A 49 2.43 -0.04 17.10
C ALA A 49 2.89 0.78 18.31
N ARG A 50 2.00 0.99 19.26
CA ARG A 50 2.33 1.64 20.55
C ARG A 50 3.35 0.83 21.34
N GLU A 51 3.12 -0.47 21.52
CA GLU A 51 4.03 -1.33 22.29
C GLU A 51 5.41 -1.42 21.64
N ILE A 52 5.50 -1.56 20.31
CA ILE A 52 6.77 -1.49 19.56
C ILE A 52 7.54 -0.20 19.88
N TRP A 53 6.85 0.94 19.94
CA TRP A 53 7.50 2.20 20.25
C TRP A 53 7.93 2.30 21.71
N VAL A 54 7.10 1.83 22.65
CA VAL A 54 7.36 1.92 24.09
C VAL A 54 8.49 0.98 24.48
N GLU A 55 8.45 -0.27 24.07
CA GLU A 55 9.45 -1.29 24.42
C GLU A 55 10.72 -1.19 23.56
N LYS A 56 10.69 -0.42 22.46
CA LYS A 56 11.79 -0.35 21.49
C LYS A 56 12.14 -1.72 20.90
N ASP A 57 11.17 -2.60 20.85
CA ASP A 57 11.28 -3.94 20.27
C ASP A 57 10.24 -4.12 19.18
N ILE A 58 10.66 -4.63 18.02
CA ILE A 58 9.78 -4.92 16.88
C ILE A 58 8.85 -6.10 17.19
N THR A 59 9.26 -6.95 18.14
CA THR A 59 8.50 -8.11 18.59
C THR A 59 8.32 -8.08 20.10
N PRO A 60 7.45 -7.20 20.66
CA PRO A 60 7.26 -7.07 22.08
C PRO A 60 7.00 -8.43 22.75
N ASN A 61 7.69 -8.72 23.86
CA ASN A 61 7.68 -10.04 24.49
C ASN A 61 6.30 -10.45 25.01
N ASP A 62 5.55 -9.50 25.51
CA ASP A 62 4.22 -9.73 26.10
C ASP A 62 3.08 -9.66 25.05
N TRP A 63 3.42 -9.48 23.77
CA TRP A 63 2.43 -9.41 22.69
C TRP A 63 2.08 -10.79 22.16
N ILE A 64 0.82 -11.16 22.28
CA ILE A 64 0.26 -12.38 21.70
C ILE A 64 -0.42 -12.01 20.38
N SER A 65 0.20 -12.39 19.26
CA SER A 65 -0.38 -12.18 17.94
C SER A 65 -1.56 -13.12 17.72
N SER A 66 -2.70 -12.58 17.28
CA SER A 66 -3.92 -13.36 17.05
C SER A 66 -3.80 -14.32 15.85
N THR A 67 -3.00 -13.98 14.84
CA THR A 67 -2.88 -14.74 13.60
C THR A 67 -1.45 -14.99 13.17
N GLU A 68 -0.68 -13.95 12.88
CA GLU A 68 0.68 -14.06 12.33
C GLU A 68 1.64 -13.11 13.04
N ARG A 69 2.85 -13.59 13.35
CA ARG A 69 3.95 -12.71 13.73
C ARG A 69 4.53 -12.06 12.48
N ARG A 70 4.46 -10.74 12.42
CA ARG A 70 5.03 -9.95 11.34
C ARG A 70 6.17 -9.11 11.89
N ILE A 71 7.33 -9.24 11.28
CA ILE A 71 8.50 -8.41 11.64
C ILE A 71 8.35 -7.02 11.02
N ILE A 72 7.82 -6.96 9.78
CA ILE A 72 7.56 -5.71 9.07
C ILE A 72 6.09 -5.71 8.68
N GLY A 73 5.35 -4.74 9.14
CA GLY A 73 3.93 -4.56 8.88
C GLY A 73 3.51 -3.13 9.12
N MET A 74 2.20 -2.89 9.04
CA MET A 74 1.62 -1.60 9.40
C MET A 74 2.04 -1.13 10.80
N PRO A 75 2.03 -1.98 11.87
CA PRO A 75 2.42 -1.56 13.20
C PRO A 75 3.84 -1.04 13.30
N THR A 76 4.79 -1.64 12.57
CA THR A 76 6.19 -1.21 12.58
C THR A 76 6.35 0.20 12.00
N VAL A 77 5.61 0.51 10.93
CA VAL A 77 5.60 1.85 10.33
C VAL A 77 4.85 2.84 11.22
N ALA A 78 3.69 2.43 11.75
CA ALA A 78 2.87 3.26 12.62
C ALA A 78 3.57 3.58 13.95
N ALA A 79 4.43 2.71 14.47
CA ALA A 79 5.21 2.95 15.67
C ALA A 79 6.10 4.22 15.54
N VAL A 80 6.72 4.42 14.37
CA VAL A 80 7.51 5.62 14.11
C VAL A 80 6.65 6.89 14.18
N PHE A 81 5.47 6.85 13.55
CA PHE A 81 4.55 7.99 13.59
C PHE A 81 3.91 8.17 14.97
N TYR A 82 3.69 7.10 15.73
CA TYR A 82 3.26 7.19 17.11
C TYR A 82 4.27 7.93 17.98
N GLY A 83 5.56 7.64 17.80
CA GLY A 83 6.63 8.36 18.50
C GLY A 83 6.67 9.86 18.22
N ILE A 84 6.19 10.27 17.05
CA ILE A 84 6.14 11.68 16.65
C ILE A 84 4.85 12.36 17.12
N THR A 85 3.72 11.68 17.02
CA THR A 85 2.39 12.27 17.21
C THR A 85 1.82 12.05 18.62
N GLY A 86 2.29 11.02 19.32
CA GLY A 86 1.73 10.60 20.60
C GLY A 86 0.30 10.00 20.52
N SER A 87 -0.26 9.86 19.32
CA SER A 87 -1.63 9.40 19.10
C SER A 87 -1.64 8.16 18.19
N MET A 88 -2.15 7.03 18.69
CA MET A 88 -2.28 5.79 17.90
C MET A 88 -3.15 5.99 16.66
N GLN A 89 -4.26 6.68 16.79
CA GLN A 89 -5.19 6.93 15.70
C GLN A 89 -4.56 7.78 14.59
N THR A 90 -3.87 8.86 14.97
CA THR A 90 -3.18 9.74 14.02
C THR A 90 -2.03 9.00 13.34
N ALA A 91 -1.26 8.23 14.11
CA ALA A 91 -0.15 7.44 13.59
C ALA A 91 -0.62 6.39 12.57
N ALA A 92 -1.67 5.65 12.91
CA ALA A 92 -2.26 4.67 12.01
C ALA A 92 -2.84 5.32 10.74
N GLY A 93 -3.58 6.41 10.88
CA GLY A 93 -4.11 7.16 9.74
C GLY A 93 -3.02 7.67 8.77
N ILE A 94 -1.94 8.24 9.30
CA ILE A 94 -0.78 8.67 8.49
C ILE A 94 -0.15 7.47 7.79
N THR A 95 0.00 6.35 8.51
CA THR A 95 0.55 5.11 7.94
C THR A 95 -0.30 4.60 6.79
N CYS A 96 -1.62 4.57 6.94
CA CYS A 96 -2.55 4.17 5.89
C CYS A 96 -2.42 5.05 4.63
N VAL A 97 -2.34 6.36 4.82
CA VAL A 97 -2.14 7.30 3.69
C VAL A 97 -0.81 7.04 2.99
N LEU A 98 0.27 6.87 3.74
CA LEU A 98 1.60 6.61 3.20
C LEU A 98 1.64 5.29 2.42
N LEU A 99 1.16 4.20 3.02
CA LEU A 99 1.17 2.88 2.40
C LEU A 99 0.24 2.82 1.18
N GLY A 100 -0.93 3.46 1.26
CA GLY A 100 -1.83 3.60 0.12
C GLY A 100 -1.18 4.36 -1.04
N ALA A 101 -0.46 5.44 -0.76
CA ALA A 101 0.28 6.19 -1.77
C ALA A 101 1.40 5.35 -2.41
N ILE A 102 2.13 4.57 -1.60
CA ILE A 102 3.18 3.66 -2.09
C ILE A 102 2.56 2.58 -2.99
N LEU A 103 1.44 1.97 -2.58
CA LEU A 103 0.75 0.96 -3.38
C LEU A 103 0.30 1.52 -4.72
N LEU A 104 -0.40 2.65 -4.72
CA LEU A 104 -0.90 3.29 -5.94
C LEU A 104 0.24 3.74 -6.86
N GLY A 105 1.30 4.30 -6.28
CA GLY A 105 2.51 4.67 -7.02
C GLY A 105 3.18 3.46 -7.66
N THR A 106 3.38 2.40 -6.91
CA THR A 106 3.98 1.14 -7.40
C THR A 106 3.12 0.53 -8.51
N PHE A 107 1.80 0.50 -8.33
CA PHE A 107 0.88 0.01 -9.35
C PHE A 107 0.90 0.88 -10.62
N TYR A 108 0.96 2.21 -10.48
CA TYR A 108 1.14 3.09 -11.63
C TYR A 108 2.42 2.78 -12.41
N PHE A 109 3.55 2.65 -11.72
CA PHE A 109 4.82 2.29 -12.36
C PHE A 109 4.76 0.92 -13.04
N PHE A 110 4.11 -0.06 -12.43
CA PHE A 110 3.87 -1.36 -13.02
C PHE A 110 3.09 -1.26 -14.33
N LEU A 111 1.98 -0.52 -14.36
CA LEU A 111 1.19 -0.29 -15.57
C LEU A 111 1.99 0.42 -16.67
N ARG A 112 2.84 1.39 -16.29
CA ARG A 112 3.74 2.07 -17.23
C ARG A 112 4.80 1.13 -17.80
N LYS A 113 5.26 0.17 -17.00
CA LYS A 113 6.21 -0.87 -17.44
C LYS A 113 5.57 -1.83 -18.45
N LEU A 114 4.28 -2.11 -18.29
CA LEU A 114 3.48 -2.85 -19.29
C LEU A 114 3.14 -2.03 -20.55
N SER A 115 3.76 -0.86 -20.72
CA SER A 115 3.58 0.03 -21.88
C SER A 115 2.18 0.62 -22.03
N LEU A 116 1.35 0.61 -20.99
CA LEU A 116 0.08 1.31 -21.02
C LEU A 116 0.27 2.81 -21.18
N SER A 117 -0.62 3.47 -21.92
CA SER A 117 -0.61 4.92 -22.04
C SER A 117 -0.89 5.60 -20.69
N ARG A 118 -0.46 6.86 -20.52
CA ARG A 118 -0.74 7.60 -19.26
C ARG A 118 -2.23 7.66 -18.91
N PRO A 119 -3.14 8.01 -19.85
CA PRO A 119 -4.56 8.00 -19.54
C PRO A 119 -5.07 6.62 -19.11
N ALA A 120 -4.67 5.55 -19.80
CA ALA A 120 -5.07 4.19 -19.42
C ALA A 120 -4.56 3.79 -18.05
N SER A 121 -3.33 4.17 -17.68
CA SER A 121 -2.78 3.91 -16.35
C SER A 121 -3.56 4.67 -15.26
N ILE A 122 -3.93 5.93 -15.48
CA ILE A 122 -4.73 6.73 -14.54
C ILE A 122 -6.14 6.15 -14.42
N THR A 123 -6.75 5.73 -15.54
CA THR A 123 -8.06 5.05 -15.52
C THR A 123 -8.01 3.75 -14.72
N ALA A 124 -6.95 2.94 -14.91
CA ALA A 124 -6.78 1.70 -14.16
C ALA A 124 -6.61 1.96 -12.65
N LEU A 125 -5.88 3.03 -12.28
CA LEU A 125 -5.80 3.46 -10.87
C LEU A 125 -7.19 3.83 -10.32
N LEU A 126 -7.96 4.63 -11.06
CA LEU A 126 -9.31 5.02 -10.64
C LEU A 126 -10.21 3.79 -10.49
N VAL A 127 -10.14 2.85 -11.43
CA VAL A 127 -10.89 1.58 -11.34
C VAL A 127 -10.46 0.78 -10.11
N LEU A 128 -9.16 0.64 -9.86
CA LEU A 128 -8.66 -0.04 -8.66
C LEU A 128 -9.21 0.58 -7.39
N CYS A 129 -9.21 1.91 -7.32
CA CYS A 129 -9.73 2.66 -6.20
C CYS A 129 -11.25 2.56 -6.05
N ALA A 130 -11.98 2.50 -7.15
CA ALA A 130 -13.45 2.48 -7.19
C ALA A 130 -14.06 1.07 -7.16
N LEU A 131 -13.22 0.01 -7.22
CA LEU A 131 -13.72 -1.38 -7.19
C LEU A 131 -14.49 -1.64 -5.90
N PRO A 132 -15.80 -2.02 -6.01
CA PRO A 132 -16.56 -2.41 -4.86
C PRO A 132 -16.07 -3.78 -4.37
N ILE A 133 -15.41 -3.84 -3.25
CA ILE A 133 -15.21 -5.11 -2.56
C ILE A 133 -16.49 -5.39 -1.79
N ASN A 134 -17.33 -6.24 -2.36
CA ASN A 134 -18.48 -6.80 -1.67
C ASN A 134 -17.98 -7.62 -0.48
N GLY A 135 -18.29 -7.21 0.74
CA GLY A 135 -18.03 -8.15 1.82
C GLY A 135 -18.17 -7.69 3.25
N PHE A 136 -18.15 -6.42 3.57
CA PHE A 136 -18.32 -6.03 4.96
C PHE A 136 -19.57 -5.19 5.16
N ARG A 137 -20.62 -5.91 5.49
CA ARG A 137 -21.88 -5.38 5.96
C ARG A 137 -21.79 -5.38 7.49
N ASN A 138 -21.24 -4.34 8.07
CA ASN A 138 -21.48 -4.09 9.48
C ASN A 138 -22.83 -3.40 9.61
N GLU A 139 -23.74 -4.10 10.23
CA GLU A 139 -25.02 -3.69 10.84
C GLU A 139 -25.48 -2.26 10.48
N GLY A 140 -26.04 -2.09 9.27
CA GLY A 140 -26.81 -0.90 8.90
C GLY A 140 -26.02 0.32 8.44
N GLN A 141 -24.70 0.34 8.50
CA GLN A 141 -23.91 1.44 7.95
C GLN A 141 -23.29 1.04 6.61
N MET A 142 -23.72 1.70 5.54
CA MET A 142 -22.98 1.71 4.28
C MET A 142 -21.68 2.49 4.53
N VAL A 143 -20.62 1.79 4.90
CA VAL A 143 -19.27 2.37 4.81
C VAL A 143 -19.06 2.67 3.33
N PRO A 144 -18.76 3.91 2.94
CA PRO A 144 -18.49 4.22 1.55
C PRO A 144 -17.43 3.27 1.01
N PHE A 145 -17.74 2.55 -0.04
CA PHE A 145 -16.91 1.51 -0.68
C PHE A 145 -15.43 1.85 -0.83
N VAL A 146 -15.19 3.13 -1.06
CA VAL A 146 -13.90 3.76 -1.27
C VAL A 146 -12.95 3.64 -0.07
N THR A 147 -13.49 3.68 1.13
CA THR A 147 -12.70 3.70 2.37
C THR A 147 -12.24 2.32 2.76
N LEU A 148 -13.12 1.33 2.58
CA LEU A 148 -12.87 -0.02 3.04
C LEU A 148 -11.71 -0.67 2.28
N LEU A 149 -11.63 -0.48 0.96
CA LEU A 149 -10.60 -1.09 0.14
C LEU A 149 -9.20 -0.60 0.53
N LEU A 150 -9.00 0.70 0.56
CA LEU A 150 -7.68 1.26 0.87
C LEU A 150 -7.38 1.19 2.37
N PHE A 151 -8.39 1.20 3.21
CA PHE A 151 -8.26 1.08 4.65
C PHE A 151 -7.85 -0.34 5.06
N LEU A 152 -8.59 -1.37 4.63
CA LEU A 152 -8.24 -2.77 4.84
C LEU A 152 -6.96 -3.16 4.10
N PHE A 153 -6.74 -2.62 2.90
CA PHE A 153 -5.52 -2.88 2.16
C PHE A 153 -4.31 -2.21 2.82
N ALA A 154 -4.43 -1.03 3.37
CA ALA A 154 -3.32 -0.38 4.05
C ALA A 154 -2.90 -1.17 5.30
N GLU A 155 -3.84 -1.73 6.04
CA GLU A 155 -3.52 -2.41 7.29
C GLU A 155 -3.03 -3.85 7.10
N TYR A 156 -3.75 -4.67 6.34
CA TYR A 156 -3.44 -6.10 6.24
C TYR A 156 -2.79 -6.51 4.93
N TYR A 157 -3.27 -5.97 3.82
CA TYR A 157 -2.96 -6.51 2.50
C TYR A 157 -2.10 -5.59 1.65
N VAL A 158 -1.89 -4.35 2.07
CA VAL A 158 -1.10 -3.40 1.28
C VAL A 158 0.33 -3.87 1.08
N PHE A 159 0.96 -4.43 2.12
CA PHE A 159 2.30 -5.00 2.00
C PHE A 159 2.35 -6.17 1.02
N HIS A 160 1.35 -7.05 1.03
CA HIS A 160 1.23 -8.14 0.06
C HIS A 160 1.09 -7.61 -1.37
N GLY A 161 0.26 -6.58 -1.57
CA GLY A 161 0.08 -5.95 -2.87
C GLY A 161 1.36 -5.27 -3.37
N ILE A 162 2.01 -4.49 -2.53
CA ILE A 162 3.30 -3.84 -2.85
C ILE A 162 4.34 -4.91 -3.19
N PHE A 163 4.44 -5.94 -2.35
CA PHE A 163 5.38 -7.03 -2.52
C PHE A 163 5.17 -7.81 -3.83
N LEU A 164 3.92 -8.18 -4.15
CA LEU A 164 3.57 -8.82 -5.41
C LEU A 164 4.01 -7.96 -6.61
N LEU A 165 3.68 -6.67 -6.59
CA LEU A 165 4.06 -5.75 -7.65
C LEU A 165 5.57 -5.61 -7.79
N PHE A 166 6.31 -5.54 -6.69
CA PHE A 166 7.77 -5.51 -6.70
C PHE A 166 8.36 -6.80 -7.29
N ASN A 167 7.85 -7.97 -6.92
CA ASN A 167 8.32 -9.24 -7.48
C ASN A 167 8.08 -9.32 -8.99
N ILE A 168 6.90 -8.90 -9.44
CA ILE A 168 6.60 -8.89 -10.88
C ILE A 168 7.52 -7.90 -11.61
N LEU A 169 7.71 -6.68 -11.08
CA LEU A 169 8.63 -5.71 -11.67
C LEU A 169 10.07 -6.22 -11.71
N PHE A 170 10.50 -6.90 -10.66
CA PHE A 170 11.79 -7.55 -10.58
C PHE A 170 11.96 -8.63 -11.65
N TYR A 171 10.97 -9.53 -11.78
CA TYR A 171 10.98 -10.56 -12.81
C TYR A 171 11.04 -9.96 -14.22
N LEU A 172 10.21 -8.95 -14.49
CA LEU A 172 10.22 -8.26 -15.79
C LEU A 172 11.58 -7.64 -16.09
N LYS A 173 12.22 -7.05 -15.09
CA LYS A 173 13.55 -6.45 -15.25
C LYS A 173 14.63 -7.50 -15.52
N LEU A 174 14.59 -8.64 -14.84
CA LEU A 174 15.50 -9.76 -15.11
C LEU A 174 15.33 -10.31 -16.52
N LYS A 175 14.09 -10.43 -16.97
CA LYS A 175 13.78 -10.93 -18.33
C LYS A 175 14.30 -9.98 -19.43
N GLU A 176 14.32 -8.67 -19.19
CA GLU A 176 14.85 -7.67 -20.14
C GLU A 176 16.38 -7.67 -20.20
N ASN A 177 17.04 -7.83 -19.06
CA ASN A 177 18.49 -7.74 -18.94
C ASN A 177 19.14 -9.13 -18.99
N ARG A 178 19.42 -9.60 -20.23
CA ARG A 178 20.12 -10.88 -20.43
C ARG A 178 21.60 -10.87 -20.02
N GLN A 179 22.22 -9.69 -19.88
CA GLN A 179 23.63 -9.55 -19.50
C GLN A 179 23.75 -8.96 -18.10
N MET A 180 24.40 -9.71 -17.22
CA MET A 180 24.67 -9.29 -15.84
C MET A 180 25.92 -8.40 -15.82
N ASN A 181 25.73 -7.08 -15.80
CA ASN A 181 26.80 -6.14 -15.52
C ASN A 181 26.72 -5.65 -14.05
N ARG A 182 27.75 -4.93 -13.58
CA ARG A 182 27.82 -4.46 -12.19
C ARG A 182 26.61 -3.62 -11.77
N LYS A 183 26.09 -2.77 -12.65
CA LYS A 183 24.91 -1.93 -12.39
C LYS A 183 23.66 -2.78 -12.27
N THR A 184 23.45 -3.70 -13.20
CA THR A 184 22.32 -4.64 -13.20
C THR A 184 22.34 -5.54 -11.97
N PHE A 185 23.54 -6.01 -11.56
CA PHE A 185 23.72 -6.78 -10.33
C PHE A 185 23.31 -5.97 -9.08
N LEU A 186 23.75 -4.71 -8.97
CA LEU A 186 23.41 -3.86 -7.84
C LEU A 186 21.89 -3.59 -7.77
N GLU A 187 21.27 -3.29 -8.91
CA GLU A 187 19.81 -3.11 -9.01
C GLU A 187 19.06 -4.38 -8.63
N TRP A 188 19.57 -5.55 -9.04
CA TRP A 188 19.06 -6.85 -8.66
C TRP A 188 19.15 -7.07 -7.15
N LEU A 189 20.31 -6.78 -6.57
CA LEU A 189 20.55 -6.93 -5.13
C LEU A 189 19.59 -6.05 -4.31
N VAL A 190 19.41 -4.79 -4.71
CA VAL A 190 18.48 -3.87 -4.03
C VAL A 190 17.05 -4.40 -4.08
N LEU A 191 16.60 -4.88 -5.24
CA LEU A 191 15.25 -5.44 -5.39
C LEU A 191 15.10 -6.74 -4.60
N PHE A 192 16.13 -7.59 -4.57
CA PHE A 192 16.13 -8.83 -3.78
C PHE A 192 16.04 -8.53 -2.28
N VAL A 193 16.87 -7.60 -1.77
CA VAL A 193 16.83 -7.17 -0.37
C VAL A 193 15.44 -6.59 -0.03
N ALA A 194 14.89 -5.72 -0.88
CA ALA A 194 13.56 -5.19 -0.69
C ALA A 194 12.49 -6.30 -0.67
N ALA A 195 12.60 -7.30 -1.56
CA ALA A 195 11.70 -8.44 -1.58
C ALA A 195 11.82 -9.28 -0.30
N VAL A 196 13.03 -9.54 0.19
CA VAL A 196 13.26 -10.26 1.46
C VAL A 196 12.66 -9.50 2.64
N LEU A 197 12.91 -8.19 2.73
CA LEU A 197 12.36 -7.35 3.80
C LEU A 197 10.82 -7.34 3.80
N LEU A 198 10.21 -7.24 2.62
CA LEU A 198 8.76 -7.30 2.48
C LEU A 198 8.19 -8.69 2.85
N ASN A 199 8.95 -9.76 2.60
CA ASN A 199 8.55 -11.12 3.02
C ASN A 199 8.56 -11.33 4.53
N CYS A 200 9.30 -10.55 5.27
CA CYS A 200 9.22 -10.51 6.73
C CYS A 200 7.86 -10.00 7.25
N GLY A 201 6.97 -9.59 6.36
CA GLY A 201 5.60 -9.17 6.66
C GLY A 201 4.60 -10.29 6.96
N GLY A 202 5.02 -11.57 7.03
CA GLY A 202 4.16 -12.68 7.44
C GLY A 202 4.13 -13.86 6.46
N GLN A 203 3.55 -14.99 6.90
CA GLN A 203 3.54 -16.24 6.12
C GLN A 203 2.78 -16.11 4.79
N ARG A 204 1.76 -15.28 4.73
CA ARG A 204 0.97 -15.04 3.50
C ARG A 204 1.81 -14.39 2.40
N CYS A 205 2.82 -13.59 2.77
CA CYS A 205 3.74 -13.03 1.79
C CYS A 205 4.61 -14.11 1.12
N LEU A 206 4.93 -15.21 1.83
CA LEU A 206 5.68 -16.33 1.28
C LEU A 206 4.88 -17.11 0.24
N GLN A 207 3.57 -17.22 0.40
CA GLN A 207 2.71 -17.93 -0.55
C GLN A 207 2.67 -17.29 -1.94
N VAL A 208 2.90 -15.97 -2.01
CA VAL A 208 2.94 -15.21 -3.27
C VAL A 208 4.24 -15.44 -4.07
N ILE A 209 5.30 -15.95 -3.43
CA ILE A 209 6.58 -16.22 -4.11
C ILE A 209 6.58 -17.58 -4.81
N ILE A 210 5.76 -18.51 -4.31
CA ILE A 210 5.76 -19.90 -4.76
C ILE A 210 4.87 -20.10 -6.00
N LEU A 211 4.03 -19.12 -6.32
CA LEU A 211 3.19 -19.09 -7.53
C LEU A 211 3.88 -18.35 -8.67
#